data_bf8ba9570d43711e4f099820b1b785b4
#
_entry.id   bf8ba9570d43711e4f099820b1b785b4
#
_cell.length_a   1.000
_cell.length_b   1.000
_cell.length_c   1.000
_cell.angle_alpha   90.00
_cell.angle_beta   90.00
_cell.angle_gamma   90.00
#
_symmetry.space_group_name_H-M   'P 1'
#
loop_
_entity.id
_entity.type
_entity.pdbx_description
1 polymer ?
#
loop_
_entity_poly.entity_id
_entity_poly.type
_entity_poly.pdbx_seq_one_letter_code
_entity_poly.pdbx_strand_id
1 'polypeptide(L)'
;MTATPHGGCRAVLRSSADNHGVVSTSAERTPAGAILLDGNRLRDETVVRLRAEIAAAGDPPVCLATVLVGSDAPSRIYVNMKHRKATEAGMESRGIELPDTATQAEVEAAVAALVADDGVHGILVQLPLPAHLDPEPVLALLPPEKDVDGLTDRSLGRLVRDLPGHVPCTPLGVMRLIERYGIATQGQRAAVIGRSTLVGLPQVLLLGRRGCDATVTLAHSRTDDLIDVCRSADIIVAAAGQAHMIGVDHVRPGATVIDVGVSRTETGIVGDVDFDAVQAVAGALTPMPGGTGPMTIGCLLENTVAAARMLGAL
;
A
#
# COMPACT_ATOMS: atom_id res chain seq x y z
N MET A 1 -13.89 19.56 32.15
CA MET A 1 -13.06 18.54 31.52
C MET A 1 -13.04 18.85 30.04
N THR A 2 -12.04 19.58 29.59
CA THR A 2 -11.86 20.02 28.20
C THR A 2 -11.09 18.90 27.45
N ALA A 3 -11.76 18.22 26.55
CA ALA A 3 -11.15 17.21 25.68
C ALA A 3 -10.24 17.89 24.65
N THR A 4 -8.95 17.65 24.69
CA THR A 4 -7.98 18.00 23.66
C THR A 4 -8.32 17.25 22.36
N PRO A 5 -8.34 17.89 21.18
CA PRO A 5 -8.61 17.22 19.92
C PRO A 5 -7.41 16.34 19.53
N HIS A 6 -7.60 15.04 19.58
CA HIS A 6 -6.61 14.08 19.08
C HIS A 6 -6.65 14.06 17.55
N GLY A 7 -5.61 14.56 16.92
CA GLY A 7 -5.41 14.60 15.47
C GLY A 7 -5.06 13.22 14.87
N GLY A 8 -5.98 12.28 14.80
CA GLY A 8 -5.71 10.89 14.42
C GLY A 8 -5.27 10.65 12.97
N CYS A 9 -5.91 11.22 11.95
CA CYS A 9 -5.51 11.00 10.55
C CYS A 9 -4.24 11.78 10.18
N ARG A 10 -4.04 12.95 10.76
CA ARG A 10 -2.84 13.75 10.56
C ARG A 10 -1.56 13.11 11.11
N ALA A 11 -1.60 12.17 12.06
CA ALA A 11 -0.40 11.59 12.67
C ALA A 11 0.19 10.42 11.86
N VAL A 12 -0.62 9.60 11.19
CA VAL A 12 -0.14 8.51 10.31
C VAL A 12 0.18 9.03 8.90
N LEU A 13 -0.47 10.12 8.49
CA LEU A 13 -0.18 10.82 7.24
C LEU A 13 0.90 11.91 7.42
N ARG A 14 1.22 12.32 8.65
CA ARG A 14 2.30 13.26 8.97
C ARG A 14 3.62 12.54 9.20
N SER A 15 4.28 12.10 8.12
CA SER A 15 5.72 12.19 8.04
C SER A 15 6.02 13.35 7.09
N SER A 16 6.56 14.43 7.61
CA SER A 16 6.79 15.74 6.99
C SER A 16 5.57 16.66 6.94
N ALA A 17 5.42 17.46 7.99
CA ALA A 17 4.58 18.64 8.02
C ALA A 17 5.09 19.70 7.03
N ASP A 18 4.12 20.46 6.51
CA ASP A 18 4.27 21.81 5.99
C ASP A 18 4.91 22.00 4.61
N ASN A 19 4.37 21.31 3.58
CA ASN A 19 4.30 21.93 2.25
C ASN A 19 3.24 21.24 1.37
N HIS A 20 1.96 21.26 1.77
CA HIS A 20 0.88 20.93 0.84
C HIS A 20 0.65 22.14 -0.07
N GLY A 21 1.52 22.26 -1.07
CA GLY A 21 1.24 23.06 -2.25
C GLY A 21 -0.08 22.57 -2.83
N VAL A 22 -0.98 23.52 -3.06
CA VAL A 22 -2.24 23.38 -3.80
C VAL A 22 -2.11 22.32 -4.88
N VAL A 23 -3.08 21.40 -4.93
CA VAL A 23 -3.26 20.42 -6.01
C VAL A 23 -2.92 21.11 -7.34
N SER A 24 -1.85 20.69 -7.97
CA SER A 24 -1.45 21.22 -9.28
C SER A 24 -2.63 21.00 -10.23
N THR A 25 -3.08 22.08 -10.84
CA THR A 25 -4.17 22.12 -11.86
C THR A 25 -3.85 21.28 -13.12
N SER A 26 -2.79 20.49 -13.12
CA SER A 26 -2.29 19.68 -14.23
C SER A 26 -2.35 18.16 -13.95
N ALA A 27 -3.37 17.68 -13.25
CA ALA A 27 -3.58 16.23 -13.18
C ALA A 27 -3.89 15.71 -14.59
N GLU A 28 -3.16 14.68 -15.02
CA GLU A 28 -3.42 14.00 -16.29
C GLU A 28 -4.83 13.41 -16.26
N ARG A 29 -5.47 13.41 -17.43
CA ARG A 29 -6.82 12.88 -17.58
C ARG A 29 -6.84 11.77 -18.60
N THR A 30 -7.76 10.84 -18.41
CA THR A 30 -8.06 9.83 -19.42
C THR A 30 -8.67 10.50 -20.67
N PRO A 31 -8.67 9.84 -21.82
CA PRO A 31 -9.34 10.34 -23.01
C PRO A 31 -10.82 10.72 -22.79
N ALA A 32 -11.49 10.06 -21.86
CA ALA A 32 -12.88 10.34 -21.48
C ALA A 32 -13.04 11.44 -20.41
N GLY A 33 -11.94 11.99 -19.89
CA GLY A 33 -11.94 13.16 -19.00
C GLY A 33 -11.80 12.86 -17.51
N ALA A 34 -11.78 11.59 -17.07
CA ALA A 34 -11.53 11.21 -15.67
C ALA A 34 -10.10 11.62 -15.26
N ILE A 35 -9.91 12.02 -14.00
CA ILE A 35 -8.57 12.28 -13.46
C ILE A 35 -7.82 10.95 -13.37
N LEU A 36 -6.62 10.88 -13.94
CA LEU A 36 -5.77 9.72 -13.88
C LEU A 36 -4.96 9.74 -12.58
N LEU A 37 -5.19 8.74 -11.73
CA LEU A 37 -4.48 8.58 -10.45
C LEU A 37 -3.17 7.84 -10.68
N ASP A 38 -2.14 8.53 -11.16
CA ASP A 38 -0.86 7.97 -11.57
C ASP A 38 0.03 7.64 -10.36
N GLY A 39 0.12 6.36 -10.04
CA GLY A 39 0.95 5.86 -8.95
C GLY A 39 2.43 5.79 -9.30
N ASN A 40 2.81 5.66 -10.58
CA ASN A 40 4.21 5.71 -10.97
C ASN A 40 4.83 7.06 -10.66
N ARG A 41 4.14 8.13 -11.06
CA ARG A 41 4.56 9.50 -10.78
C ARG A 41 4.66 9.74 -9.27
N LEU A 42 3.65 9.35 -8.50
CA LEU A 42 3.65 9.58 -7.06
C LEU A 42 4.73 8.76 -6.34
N ARG A 43 4.99 7.51 -6.76
CA ARG A 43 6.14 6.73 -6.28
C ARG A 43 7.45 7.46 -6.52
N ASP A 44 7.67 7.98 -7.73
CA ASP A 44 8.94 8.65 -8.06
C ASP A 44 9.09 9.98 -7.31
N GLU A 45 8.02 10.76 -7.14
CA GLU A 45 7.98 11.93 -6.26
C GLU A 45 8.33 11.53 -4.80
N THR A 46 7.82 10.39 -4.32
CA THR A 46 8.12 9.85 -2.98
C THR A 46 9.59 9.48 -2.84
N VAL A 47 10.18 8.81 -3.83
CA VAL A 47 11.61 8.44 -3.83
C VAL A 47 12.49 9.68 -3.73
N VAL A 48 12.22 10.72 -4.53
CA VAL A 48 12.96 11.98 -4.52
C VAL A 48 12.84 12.66 -3.14
N ARG A 49 11.66 12.71 -2.56
CA ARG A 49 11.43 13.28 -1.23
C ARG A 49 12.21 12.54 -0.16
N LEU A 50 12.16 11.21 -0.13
CA LEU A 50 12.88 10.39 0.84
C LEU A 50 14.39 10.53 0.70
N ARG A 51 14.91 10.61 -0.54
CA ARG A 51 16.33 10.89 -0.77
C ARG A 51 16.77 12.22 -0.17
N ALA A 52 15.98 13.27 -0.40
CA ALA A 52 16.27 14.59 0.17
C ALA A 52 16.19 14.58 1.71
N GLU A 53 15.26 13.82 2.29
CA GLU A 53 15.09 13.69 3.73
C GLU A 53 16.27 12.97 4.40
N ILE A 54 16.74 11.86 3.82
CA ILE A 54 17.92 11.12 4.30
C ILE A 54 19.17 12.01 4.20
N ALA A 55 19.34 12.71 3.07
CA ALA A 55 20.46 13.62 2.87
C ALA A 55 20.46 14.78 3.88
N ALA A 56 19.30 15.35 4.17
CA ALA A 56 19.17 16.44 5.16
C ALA A 56 19.53 15.99 6.59
N ALA A 57 19.41 14.70 6.89
CA ALA A 57 19.82 14.11 8.15
C ALA A 57 21.32 13.72 8.20
N GLY A 58 22.09 13.98 7.13
CA GLY A 58 23.51 13.66 7.06
C GLY A 58 23.83 12.30 6.46
N ASP A 59 22.93 11.76 5.64
CA ASP A 59 23.04 10.46 4.98
C ASP A 59 23.30 9.28 5.97
N PRO A 60 22.55 9.14 7.07
CA PRO A 60 22.71 7.98 7.94
C PRO A 60 22.32 6.69 7.18
N PRO A 61 22.92 5.55 7.54
CA PRO A 61 22.60 4.28 6.89
C PRO A 61 21.17 3.86 7.24
N VAL A 62 20.24 3.97 6.29
CA VAL A 62 18.89 3.41 6.37
C VAL A 62 18.86 2.14 5.55
N CYS A 63 18.55 0.99 6.14
CA CYS A 63 18.61 -0.32 5.48
C CYS A 63 17.25 -0.99 5.38
N LEU A 64 16.86 -1.36 4.15
CA LEU A 64 15.76 -2.28 3.84
C LEU A 64 16.32 -3.67 3.54
N ALA A 65 15.91 -4.68 4.28
CA ALA A 65 16.19 -6.07 3.99
C ALA A 65 14.96 -6.77 3.39
N THR A 66 15.17 -7.65 2.41
CA THR A 66 14.12 -8.47 1.82
C THR A 66 14.49 -9.95 1.88
N VAL A 67 13.52 -10.80 2.16
CA VAL A 67 13.66 -12.27 2.09
C VAL A 67 12.78 -12.77 0.96
N LEU A 68 13.40 -13.42 -0.03
CA LEU A 68 12.72 -14.07 -1.13
C LEU A 68 12.99 -15.57 -1.05
N VAL A 69 11.95 -16.38 -1.04
CA VAL A 69 12.06 -17.84 -1.05
C VAL A 69 11.52 -18.35 -2.36
N GLY A 70 12.36 -19.11 -3.05
CA GLY A 70 11.99 -19.72 -4.33
C GLY A 70 12.32 -18.89 -5.56
N SER A 71 11.84 -19.39 -6.70
CA SER A 71 12.21 -18.92 -8.03
C SER A 71 11.06 -18.23 -8.78
N ASP A 72 9.98 -17.84 -8.08
CA ASP A 72 8.83 -17.17 -8.71
C ASP A 72 9.26 -15.89 -9.43
N ALA A 73 9.19 -15.91 -10.76
CA ALA A 73 9.70 -14.83 -11.60
C ALA A 73 9.02 -13.47 -11.31
N PRO A 74 7.69 -13.40 -11.09
CA PRO A 74 7.02 -12.18 -10.65
C PRO A 74 7.53 -11.62 -9.34
N SER A 75 7.67 -12.46 -8.32
CA SER A 75 8.18 -12.05 -7.00
C SER A 75 9.59 -11.47 -7.12
N ARG A 76 10.43 -12.10 -7.93
CA ARG A 76 11.80 -11.63 -8.21
C ARG A 76 11.81 -10.26 -8.90
N ILE A 77 10.93 -10.03 -9.89
CA ILE A 77 10.81 -8.72 -10.56
C ILE A 77 10.41 -7.63 -9.55
N TYR A 78 9.44 -7.92 -8.67
CA TYR A 78 9.00 -6.97 -7.63
C TYR A 78 10.11 -6.70 -6.61
N VAL A 79 10.81 -7.71 -6.13
CA VAL A 79 11.93 -7.55 -5.19
C VAL A 79 13.05 -6.71 -5.83
N ASN A 80 13.43 -7.00 -7.08
CA ASN A 80 14.44 -6.21 -7.79
C ASN A 80 14.03 -4.73 -7.95
N MET A 81 12.75 -4.47 -8.20
CA MET A 81 12.24 -3.10 -8.28
C MET A 81 12.29 -2.39 -6.91
N LYS A 82 11.96 -3.09 -5.82
CA LYS A 82 12.07 -2.59 -4.44
C LYS A 82 13.53 -2.23 -4.11
N HIS A 83 14.48 -3.12 -4.41
CA HIS A 83 15.91 -2.86 -4.22
C HIS A 83 16.39 -1.64 -4.99
N ARG A 84 16.07 -1.55 -6.28
CA ARG A 84 16.44 -0.42 -7.12
C ARG A 84 15.90 0.89 -6.55
N LYS A 85 14.61 0.94 -6.20
CA LYS A 85 13.99 2.15 -5.66
C LYS A 85 14.48 2.52 -4.26
N ALA A 86 14.85 1.55 -3.42
CA ALA A 86 15.50 1.78 -2.14
C ALA A 86 16.87 2.46 -2.35
N THR A 87 17.69 1.95 -3.26
CA THR A 87 18.98 2.56 -3.61
C THR A 87 18.81 3.97 -4.20
N GLU A 88 17.84 4.19 -5.10
CA GLU A 88 17.52 5.53 -5.63
C GLU A 88 17.12 6.52 -4.50
N ALA A 89 16.45 6.04 -3.46
CA ALA A 89 16.10 6.81 -2.27
C ALA A 89 17.27 7.03 -1.29
N GLY A 90 18.46 6.49 -1.57
CA GLY A 90 19.64 6.61 -0.71
C GLY A 90 19.69 5.62 0.44
N MET A 91 18.91 4.54 0.36
CA MET A 91 18.91 3.46 1.36
C MET A 91 19.89 2.37 0.98
N GLU A 92 20.45 1.70 1.98
CA GLU A 92 21.04 0.38 1.80
C GLU A 92 19.92 -0.63 1.52
N SER A 93 20.22 -1.62 0.67
CA SER A 93 19.28 -2.64 0.32
C SER A 93 19.95 -4.01 0.36
N ARG A 94 19.45 -4.90 1.21
CA ARG A 94 19.98 -6.25 1.42
C ARG A 94 18.96 -7.28 1.00
N GLY A 95 19.34 -8.24 0.13
CA GLY A 95 18.49 -9.34 -0.31
C GLY A 95 19.00 -10.66 0.24
N ILE A 96 18.11 -11.44 0.85
CA ILE A 96 18.34 -12.87 1.14
C ILE A 96 17.46 -13.66 0.18
N GLU A 97 18.11 -14.50 -0.63
CA GLU A 97 17.43 -15.43 -1.53
C GLU A 97 17.63 -16.85 -1.02
N LEU A 98 16.54 -17.55 -0.76
CA LEU A 98 16.53 -18.95 -0.35
C LEU A 98 15.94 -19.81 -1.47
N PRO A 99 16.41 -21.06 -1.67
CA PRO A 99 15.88 -21.91 -2.70
C PRO A 99 14.42 -22.36 -2.42
N ASP A 100 13.73 -22.81 -3.46
CA ASP A 100 12.38 -23.40 -3.35
C ASP A 100 12.31 -24.58 -2.37
N THR A 101 13.45 -25.24 -2.11
CA THR A 101 13.56 -26.38 -1.20
C THR A 101 13.89 -25.99 0.23
N ALA A 102 13.98 -24.68 0.55
CA ALA A 102 14.27 -24.22 1.90
C ALA A 102 13.23 -24.74 2.91
N THR A 103 13.72 -25.17 4.04
CA THR A 103 12.86 -25.61 5.15
C THR A 103 12.30 -24.40 5.92
N GLN A 104 11.22 -24.63 6.67
CA GLN A 104 10.63 -23.63 7.54
C GLN A 104 11.70 -23.04 8.49
N ALA A 105 12.50 -23.90 9.12
CA ALA A 105 13.54 -23.48 10.05
C ALA A 105 14.64 -22.61 9.39
N GLU A 106 15.01 -22.88 8.16
CA GLU A 106 15.98 -22.06 7.41
C GLU A 106 15.44 -20.67 7.11
N VAL A 107 14.16 -20.56 6.73
CA VAL A 107 13.50 -19.27 6.49
C VAL A 107 13.38 -18.48 7.79
N GLU A 108 12.93 -19.12 8.87
CA GLU A 108 12.82 -18.48 10.18
C GLU A 108 14.19 -18.03 10.70
N ALA A 109 15.24 -18.84 10.55
CA ALA A 109 16.60 -18.48 10.93
C ALA A 109 17.14 -17.27 10.16
N ALA A 110 16.85 -17.20 8.86
CA ALA A 110 17.23 -16.05 8.03
C ALA A 110 16.53 -14.76 8.48
N VAL A 111 15.23 -14.82 8.76
CA VAL A 111 14.48 -13.67 9.29
C VAL A 111 14.95 -13.28 10.67
N ALA A 112 15.18 -14.24 11.58
CA ALA A 112 15.69 -13.98 12.93
C ALA A 112 17.07 -13.30 12.91
N ALA A 113 17.94 -13.67 11.98
CA ALA A 113 19.24 -13.02 11.81
C ALA A 113 19.09 -11.54 11.40
N LEU A 114 18.16 -11.22 10.48
CA LEU A 114 17.86 -9.83 10.11
C LEU A 114 17.22 -9.03 11.26
N VAL A 115 16.38 -9.68 12.05
CA VAL A 115 15.77 -9.06 13.25
C VAL A 115 16.83 -8.67 14.28
N ALA A 116 17.84 -9.52 14.46
CA ALA A 116 18.94 -9.30 15.42
C ALA A 116 19.99 -8.30 14.91
N ASP A 117 19.99 -7.94 13.64
CA ASP A 117 20.94 -6.97 13.05
C ASP A 117 20.42 -5.53 13.27
N ASP A 118 21.13 -4.78 14.12
CA ASP A 118 20.81 -3.37 14.41
C ASP A 118 20.99 -2.45 13.18
N GLY A 119 21.77 -2.87 12.18
CA GLY A 119 21.94 -2.17 10.91
C GLY A 119 20.77 -2.38 9.94
N VAL A 120 19.79 -3.25 10.25
CA VAL A 120 18.58 -3.47 9.46
C VAL A 120 17.40 -2.78 10.11
N HIS A 121 16.80 -1.82 9.39
CA HIS A 121 15.69 -1.01 9.90
C HIS A 121 14.33 -1.49 9.45
N GLY A 122 14.22 -2.00 8.21
CA GLY A 122 12.99 -2.59 7.68
C GLY A 122 13.22 -3.97 7.12
N ILE A 123 12.29 -4.89 7.40
CA ILE A 123 12.34 -6.27 6.89
C ILE A 123 11.05 -6.55 6.12
N LEU A 124 11.21 -7.04 4.90
CA LEU A 124 10.12 -7.53 4.05
C LEU A 124 10.31 -9.01 3.76
N VAL A 125 9.34 -9.83 4.12
CA VAL A 125 9.23 -11.20 3.62
C VAL A 125 8.34 -11.21 2.39
N GLN A 126 8.90 -11.53 1.23
CA GLN A 126 8.14 -11.51 -0.02
C GLN A 126 7.16 -12.68 -0.07
N LEU A 127 5.88 -12.36 -0.07
CA LEU A 127 4.80 -13.35 -0.23
C LEU A 127 4.39 -13.48 -1.71
N PRO A 128 3.82 -14.64 -2.11
CA PRO A 128 3.62 -15.84 -1.29
C PRO A 128 4.91 -16.64 -1.08
N LEU A 129 5.00 -17.36 0.02
CA LEU A 129 6.02 -18.39 0.21
C LEU A 129 5.64 -19.65 -0.57
N PRO A 130 6.61 -20.55 -0.90
CA PRO A 130 6.31 -21.89 -1.42
C PRO A 130 5.28 -22.64 -0.56
N ALA A 131 4.41 -23.43 -1.19
CA ALA A 131 3.22 -24.02 -0.56
C ALA A 131 3.50 -24.96 0.64
N HIS A 132 4.73 -25.43 0.80
CA HIS A 132 5.14 -26.28 1.93
C HIS A 132 5.57 -25.48 3.17
N LEU A 133 5.63 -24.14 3.06
CA LEU A 133 5.99 -23.24 4.15
C LEU A 133 4.76 -22.50 4.68
N ASP A 134 4.75 -22.31 6.00
CA ASP A 134 3.74 -21.49 6.66
C ASP A 134 4.27 -20.06 6.85
N PRO A 135 3.63 -19.02 6.28
CA PRO A 135 4.06 -17.66 6.46
C PRO A 135 3.85 -17.11 7.88
N GLU A 136 2.87 -17.60 8.61
CA GLU A 136 2.49 -17.04 9.92
C GLU A 136 3.62 -17.10 10.97
N PRO A 137 4.31 -18.24 11.21
CA PRO A 137 5.45 -18.28 12.11
C PRO A 137 6.61 -17.38 11.68
N VAL A 138 6.83 -17.24 10.36
CA VAL A 138 7.88 -16.39 9.82
C VAL A 138 7.59 -14.91 10.08
N LEU A 139 6.36 -14.47 9.82
CA LEU A 139 5.93 -13.10 10.06
C LEU A 139 5.89 -12.76 11.55
N ALA A 140 5.54 -13.73 12.41
CA ALA A 140 5.50 -13.53 13.86
C ALA A 140 6.86 -13.19 14.49
N LEU A 141 7.97 -13.50 13.80
CA LEU A 141 9.32 -13.13 14.25
C LEU A 141 9.59 -11.61 14.11
N LEU A 142 8.87 -10.92 13.23
CA LEU A 142 9.13 -9.50 12.97
C LEU A 142 8.64 -8.63 14.14
N PRO A 143 9.50 -7.82 14.74
CA PRO A 143 9.06 -6.81 15.68
C PRO A 143 8.31 -5.70 14.92
N PRO A 144 7.27 -5.08 15.49
CA PRO A 144 6.46 -4.07 14.81
C PRO A 144 7.25 -2.91 14.23
N GLU A 145 8.38 -2.60 14.83
CA GLU A 145 9.28 -1.50 14.44
C GLU A 145 10.02 -1.81 13.12
N LYS A 146 10.26 -3.10 12.81
CA LYS A 146 10.92 -3.56 11.56
C LYS A 146 9.95 -4.17 10.55
N ASP A 147 8.66 -4.34 10.89
CA ASP A 147 7.60 -4.85 10.00
C ASP A 147 7.13 -3.76 9.03
N VAL A 148 7.96 -3.44 8.06
CA VAL A 148 7.71 -2.32 7.13
C VAL A 148 6.63 -2.60 6.08
N ASP A 149 6.20 -3.84 5.95
CA ASP A 149 5.02 -4.17 5.13
C ASP A 149 3.71 -4.10 5.94
N GLY A 150 3.81 -4.04 7.28
CA GLY A 150 2.68 -3.82 8.17
C GLY A 150 1.73 -5.02 8.29
N LEU A 151 2.22 -6.25 8.10
CA LEU A 151 1.40 -7.44 7.96
C LEU A 151 1.31 -8.31 9.22
N THR A 152 2.14 -8.04 10.24
CA THR A 152 2.09 -8.81 11.48
C THR A 152 0.80 -8.53 12.26
N ASP A 153 0.37 -9.49 13.09
CA ASP A 153 -0.76 -9.32 14.01
C ASP A 153 -0.61 -8.07 14.89
N ARG A 154 0.63 -7.77 15.29
CA ARG A 154 0.94 -6.60 16.12
C ARG A 154 0.74 -5.29 15.36
N SER A 155 1.17 -5.22 14.10
CA SER A 155 0.97 -4.05 13.23
C SER A 155 -0.51 -3.85 12.91
N LEU A 156 -1.21 -4.92 12.54
CA LEU A 156 -2.66 -4.87 12.29
C LEU A 156 -3.44 -4.52 13.58
N GLY A 157 -3.06 -5.06 14.72
CA GLY A 157 -3.65 -4.71 16.01
C GLY A 157 -3.46 -3.23 16.37
N ARG A 158 -2.30 -2.64 16.07
CA ARG A 158 -2.03 -1.20 16.21
C ARG A 158 -2.92 -0.37 15.28
N LEU A 159 -3.08 -0.81 14.02
CA LEU A 159 -3.97 -0.14 13.06
C LEU A 159 -5.43 -0.12 13.54
N VAL A 160 -5.96 -1.27 14.03
CA VAL A 160 -7.32 -1.37 14.59
C VAL A 160 -7.51 -0.41 15.76
N ARG A 161 -6.49 -0.25 16.62
CA ARG A 161 -6.54 0.60 17.82
C ARG A 161 -6.18 2.05 17.56
N ASP A 162 -5.92 2.44 16.32
CA ASP A 162 -5.44 3.77 15.93
C ASP A 162 -4.16 4.20 16.71
N LEU A 163 -3.26 3.25 16.92
CA LEU A 163 -1.95 3.46 17.55
C LEU A 163 -0.87 3.69 16.49
N PRO A 164 0.22 4.42 16.84
CA PRO A 164 1.36 4.58 15.94
C PRO A 164 1.97 3.23 15.55
N GLY A 165 2.29 3.04 14.27
CA GLY A 165 2.88 1.82 13.74
C GLY A 165 2.86 1.82 12.21
N HIS A 166 3.50 0.81 11.62
CA HIS A 166 3.45 0.64 10.18
C HIS A 166 2.06 0.19 9.74
N VAL A 167 1.67 0.68 8.57
CA VAL A 167 0.39 0.38 7.92
C VAL A 167 0.69 -0.47 6.69
N PRO A 168 -0.14 -1.47 6.36
CA PRO A 168 0.03 -2.27 5.16
C PRO A 168 0.26 -1.40 3.92
N CYS A 169 1.33 -1.70 3.17
CA CYS A 169 1.83 -0.83 2.10
C CYS A 169 0.81 -0.55 1.00
N THR A 170 0.02 -1.54 0.58
CA THR A 170 -0.96 -1.37 -0.48
C THR A 170 -2.12 -0.45 -0.06
N PRO A 171 -2.79 -0.67 1.08
CA PRO A 171 -3.79 0.27 1.58
C PRO A 171 -3.24 1.67 1.84
N LEU A 172 -2.02 1.78 2.36
CA LEU A 172 -1.36 3.08 2.52
C LEU A 172 -1.17 3.77 1.17
N GLY A 173 -0.80 3.03 0.11
CA GLY A 173 -0.67 3.54 -1.25
C GLY A 173 -1.98 4.10 -1.80
N VAL A 174 -3.10 3.45 -1.53
CA VAL A 174 -4.44 3.97 -1.85
C VAL A 174 -4.69 5.30 -1.15
N MET A 175 -4.36 5.40 0.15
CA MET A 175 -4.53 6.64 0.91
C MET A 175 -3.63 7.76 0.39
N ARG A 176 -2.39 7.46 -0.04
CA ARG A 176 -1.47 8.43 -0.66
C ARG A 176 -2.00 8.96 -1.99
N LEU A 177 -2.61 8.09 -2.81
CA LEU A 177 -3.28 8.53 -4.04
C LEU A 177 -4.46 9.45 -3.73
N ILE A 178 -5.33 9.07 -2.79
CA ILE A 178 -6.46 9.89 -2.35
C ILE A 178 -5.98 11.27 -1.89
N GLU A 179 -4.96 11.33 -1.04
CA GLU A 179 -4.38 12.55 -0.53
C GLU A 179 -3.76 13.42 -1.65
N ARG A 180 -2.92 12.81 -2.49
CA ARG A 180 -2.19 13.50 -3.57
C ARG A 180 -3.11 14.16 -4.58
N TYR A 181 -4.21 13.51 -4.90
CA TYR A 181 -5.18 14.01 -5.89
C TYR A 181 -6.35 14.78 -5.26
N GLY A 182 -6.32 15.02 -3.96
CA GLY A 182 -7.32 15.82 -3.25
C GLY A 182 -8.72 15.19 -3.26
N ILE A 183 -8.80 13.87 -3.27
CA ILE A 183 -10.09 13.16 -3.20
C ILE A 183 -10.68 13.31 -1.81
N ALA A 184 -11.85 13.90 -1.72
CA ALA A 184 -12.56 14.05 -0.46
C ALA A 184 -12.97 12.69 0.11
N THR A 185 -12.75 12.47 1.40
CA THR A 185 -13.16 11.25 2.11
C THR A 185 -14.21 11.54 3.18
N GLN A 186 -14.11 12.70 3.83
CA GLN A 186 -15.00 13.08 4.93
C GLN A 186 -16.46 13.16 4.46
N GLY A 187 -17.32 12.37 5.12
CA GLY A 187 -18.74 12.30 4.81
C GLY A 187 -19.07 11.51 3.53
N GLN A 188 -18.05 11.00 2.82
CA GLN A 188 -18.24 10.22 1.60
C GLN A 188 -18.58 8.77 1.92
N ARG A 189 -19.27 8.12 0.99
CA ARG A 189 -19.52 6.67 1.03
C ARG A 189 -18.42 5.97 0.27
N ALA A 190 -17.76 5.02 0.91
CA ALA A 190 -16.74 4.19 0.26
C ALA A 190 -17.19 2.73 0.22
N ALA A 191 -17.02 2.07 -0.91
CA ALA A 191 -17.18 0.63 -1.07
C ALA A 191 -15.79 0.00 -1.24
N VAL A 192 -15.43 -0.93 -0.35
CA VAL A 192 -14.20 -1.73 -0.46
C VAL A 192 -14.62 -3.14 -0.83
N ILE A 193 -14.20 -3.59 -2.01
CA ILE A 193 -14.54 -4.90 -2.56
C ILE A 193 -13.36 -5.85 -2.37
N GLY A 194 -13.49 -6.77 -1.43
CA GLY A 194 -12.44 -7.67 -0.97
C GLY A 194 -12.19 -7.53 0.52
N ARG A 195 -11.89 -8.65 1.21
CA ARG A 195 -11.74 -8.68 2.67
C ARG A 195 -10.48 -9.40 3.15
N SER A 196 -9.42 -9.34 2.35
CA SER A 196 -8.12 -9.86 2.76
C SER A 196 -7.54 -9.03 3.90
N THR A 197 -6.73 -9.67 4.74
CA THR A 197 -5.94 -9.00 5.79
C THR A 197 -4.85 -8.11 5.19
N LEU A 198 -4.45 -8.40 3.95
CA LEU A 198 -3.43 -7.64 3.21
C LEU A 198 -3.94 -6.27 2.73
N VAL A 199 -5.19 -6.20 2.26
CA VAL A 199 -5.72 -5.01 1.57
C VAL A 199 -7.10 -4.60 2.11
N GLY A 200 -8.12 -5.45 1.94
CA GLY A 200 -9.51 -5.04 2.15
C GLY A 200 -9.80 -4.59 3.57
N LEU A 201 -9.47 -5.40 4.57
CA LEU A 201 -9.70 -5.06 5.98
C LEU A 201 -8.91 -3.81 6.42
N PRO A 202 -7.59 -3.70 6.17
CA PRO A 202 -6.86 -2.47 6.46
C PRO A 202 -7.41 -1.24 5.75
N GLN A 203 -7.86 -1.38 4.50
CA GLN A 203 -8.43 -0.26 3.75
C GLN A 203 -9.73 0.27 4.37
N VAL A 204 -10.61 -0.62 4.85
CA VAL A 204 -11.82 -0.23 5.59
C VAL A 204 -11.46 0.57 6.84
N LEU A 205 -10.46 0.11 7.60
CA LEU A 205 -9.99 0.80 8.80
C LEU A 205 -9.43 2.19 8.47
N LEU A 206 -8.63 2.31 7.41
CA LEU A 206 -8.02 3.59 7.02
C LEU A 206 -9.05 4.61 6.54
N LEU A 207 -10.01 4.21 5.73
CA LEU A 207 -11.05 5.12 5.24
C LEU A 207 -12.04 5.52 6.34
N GLY A 208 -12.39 4.57 7.24
CA GLY A 208 -13.35 4.83 8.31
C GLY A 208 -12.77 5.51 9.56
N ARG A 209 -11.43 5.63 9.66
CA ARG A 209 -10.78 6.22 10.83
C ARG A 209 -11.09 7.71 10.98
N ARG A 210 -10.91 8.24 12.20
CA ARG A 210 -11.03 9.67 12.48
C ARG A 210 -10.09 10.50 11.63
N GLY A 211 -10.62 11.55 11.00
CA GLY A 211 -9.91 12.46 10.11
C GLY A 211 -9.94 12.07 8.64
N CYS A 212 -10.26 10.80 8.30
CA CYS A 212 -10.71 10.39 6.97
C CYS A 212 -12.24 10.40 6.91
N ASP A 213 -12.91 9.88 7.95
CA ASP A 213 -14.33 10.03 8.24
C ASP A 213 -15.25 9.59 7.09
N ALA A 214 -14.88 8.58 6.31
CA ALA A 214 -15.73 7.98 5.31
C ALA A 214 -16.68 6.96 5.96
N THR A 215 -17.88 6.80 5.40
CA THR A 215 -18.77 5.68 5.71
C THR A 215 -18.42 4.52 4.80
N VAL A 216 -17.90 3.43 5.36
CA VAL A 216 -17.32 2.35 4.56
C VAL A 216 -18.22 1.12 4.54
N THR A 217 -18.54 0.64 3.36
CA THR A 217 -19.19 -0.66 3.15
C THR A 217 -18.13 -1.67 2.66
N LEU A 218 -17.99 -2.78 3.39
CA LEU A 218 -17.15 -3.91 3.00
C LEU A 218 -17.99 -4.90 2.20
N ALA A 219 -17.61 -5.12 0.95
CA ALA A 219 -18.26 -6.08 0.05
C ALA A 219 -17.30 -7.25 -0.29
N HIS A 220 -17.87 -8.39 -0.63
CA HIS A 220 -17.11 -9.60 -0.94
C HIS A 220 -17.93 -10.56 -1.85
N SER A 221 -17.39 -11.70 -2.21
CA SER A 221 -18.00 -12.69 -3.12
C SER A 221 -19.37 -13.25 -2.69
N ARG A 222 -19.82 -12.94 -1.48
CA ARG A 222 -21.15 -13.33 -0.96
C ARG A 222 -22.03 -12.11 -0.67
N THR A 223 -21.66 -10.93 -1.17
CA THR A 223 -22.48 -9.74 -1.07
C THR A 223 -23.54 -9.81 -2.16
N ASP A 224 -24.79 -9.75 -1.75
CA ASP A 224 -25.91 -9.58 -2.67
C ASP A 224 -25.89 -8.14 -3.21
N ASP A 225 -26.42 -7.94 -4.40
CA ASP A 225 -26.59 -6.62 -5.02
C ASP A 225 -25.31 -5.76 -5.06
N LEU A 226 -24.16 -6.37 -5.40
CA LEU A 226 -22.86 -5.69 -5.47
C LEU A 226 -22.90 -4.43 -6.34
N ILE A 227 -23.69 -4.45 -7.42
CA ILE A 227 -23.87 -3.29 -8.31
C ILE A 227 -24.44 -2.10 -7.52
N ASP A 228 -25.47 -2.32 -6.72
CA ASP A 228 -26.12 -1.25 -5.95
C ASP A 228 -25.23 -0.75 -4.83
N VAL A 229 -24.48 -1.64 -4.17
CA VAL A 229 -23.44 -1.25 -3.19
C VAL A 229 -22.42 -0.32 -3.83
N CYS A 230 -21.88 -0.68 -4.99
CA CYS A 230 -20.89 0.13 -5.71
C CYS A 230 -21.49 1.44 -6.23
N ARG A 231 -22.68 1.44 -6.80
CA ARG A 231 -23.38 2.64 -7.29
C ARG A 231 -23.68 3.66 -6.19
N SER A 232 -23.87 3.20 -4.96
CA SER A 232 -24.11 4.09 -3.81
C SER A 232 -22.87 4.79 -3.32
N ALA A 233 -21.66 4.36 -3.78
CA ALA A 233 -20.39 4.84 -3.27
C ALA A 233 -19.83 6.03 -4.08
N ASP A 234 -19.19 6.94 -3.35
CA ASP A 234 -18.38 8.05 -3.89
C ASP A 234 -16.97 7.59 -4.25
N ILE A 235 -16.49 6.58 -3.50
CA ILE A 235 -15.16 5.98 -3.65
C ILE A 235 -15.35 4.46 -3.72
N ILE A 236 -14.80 3.83 -4.75
CA ILE A 236 -14.77 2.37 -4.92
C ILE A 236 -13.30 1.93 -4.85
N VAL A 237 -12.99 1.00 -3.97
CA VAL A 237 -11.68 0.32 -3.92
C VAL A 237 -11.88 -1.14 -4.30
N ALA A 238 -11.46 -1.51 -5.49
CA ALA A 238 -11.58 -2.87 -6.01
C ALA A 238 -10.33 -3.69 -5.65
N ALA A 239 -10.48 -4.69 -4.78
CA ALA A 239 -9.41 -5.54 -4.23
C ALA A 239 -9.87 -7.01 -4.09
N ALA A 240 -10.61 -7.51 -5.09
CA ALA A 240 -11.16 -8.87 -5.12
C ALA A 240 -10.24 -9.88 -5.81
N GLY A 241 -9.29 -9.41 -6.65
CA GLY A 241 -8.44 -10.28 -7.47
C GLY A 241 -9.21 -10.98 -8.59
N GLN A 242 -10.25 -10.34 -9.12
CA GLN A 242 -11.07 -10.84 -10.20
C GLN A 242 -11.08 -9.87 -11.37
N ALA A 243 -10.45 -10.27 -12.47
CA ALA A 243 -10.30 -9.43 -13.66
C ALA A 243 -11.63 -8.85 -14.16
N HIS A 244 -11.65 -7.53 -14.38
CA HIS A 244 -12.75 -6.75 -14.97
C HIS A 244 -14.12 -6.94 -14.29
N MET A 245 -14.12 -7.26 -12.98
CA MET A 245 -15.36 -7.46 -12.22
C MET A 245 -16.15 -6.16 -12.09
N ILE A 246 -15.48 -5.02 -12.00
CA ILE A 246 -16.11 -3.70 -11.86
C ILE A 246 -16.21 -3.04 -13.24
N GLY A 247 -17.41 -3.08 -13.79
CA GLY A 247 -17.77 -2.43 -15.06
C GLY A 247 -18.56 -1.13 -14.85
N VAL A 248 -18.98 -0.52 -15.96
CA VAL A 248 -19.73 0.76 -15.97
C VAL A 248 -20.97 0.75 -15.09
N ASP A 249 -21.65 -0.41 -15.02
CA ASP A 249 -22.88 -0.56 -14.22
C ASP A 249 -22.65 -0.49 -12.71
N HIS A 250 -21.44 -0.67 -12.26
CA HIS A 250 -21.04 -0.56 -10.85
C HIS A 250 -20.71 0.88 -10.43
N VAL A 251 -20.50 1.79 -11.38
CA VAL A 251 -19.92 3.10 -11.07
C VAL A 251 -20.95 4.20 -11.31
N ARG A 252 -21.24 4.98 -10.28
CA ARG A 252 -22.02 6.20 -10.46
C ARG A 252 -21.19 7.29 -11.16
N PRO A 253 -21.81 8.18 -11.95
CA PRO A 253 -21.11 9.29 -12.59
C PRO A 253 -20.34 10.14 -11.57
N GLY A 254 -19.06 10.37 -11.85
CA GLY A 254 -18.18 11.19 -11.03
C GLY A 254 -17.53 10.49 -9.83
N ALA A 255 -17.79 9.20 -9.58
CA ALA A 255 -17.14 8.44 -8.51
C ALA A 255 -15.63 8.28 -8.75
N THR A 256 -14.88 8.16 -7.67
CA THR A 256 -13.46 7.76 -7.69
C THR A 256 -13.36 6.24 -7.66
N VAL A 257 -12.63 5.65 -8.61
CA VAL A 257 -12.42 4.20 -8.69
C VAL A 257 -10.94 3.88 -8.57
N ILE A 258 -10.59 3.11 -7.55
CA ILE A 258 -9.22 2.72 -7.25
C ILE A 258 -9.09 1.21 -7.40
N ASP A 259 -8.35 0.81 -8.42
CA ASP A 259 -8.06 -0.59 -8.71
C ASP A 259 -6.81 -1.06 -7.97
N VAL A 260 -6.98 -2.08 -7.16
CA VAL A 260 -5.89 -2.76 -6.43
C VAL A 260 -5.70 -4.18 -6.92
N GLY A 261 -6.69 -4.70 -7.65
CA GLY A 261 -6.66 -6.05 -8.19
C GLY A 261 -5.51 -6.28 -9.15
N VAL A 262 -4.95 -7.48 -9.15
CA VAL A 262 -3.92 -7.90 -10.08
C VAL A 262 -4.26 -9.30 -10.57
N SER A 263 -4.60 -9.40 -11.83
CA SER A 263 -4.85 -10.67 -12.51
C SER A 263 -3.93 -10.81 -13.73
N ARG A 264 -3.41 -12.02 -13.95
CA ARG A 264 -2.60 -12.34 -15.12
C ARG A 264 -3.47 -12.98 -16.18
N THR A 265 -3.41 -12.41 -17.38
CA THR A 265 -4.08 -12.93 -18.57
C THR A 265 -3.04 -13.24 -19.65
N GLU A 266 -3.45 -13.87 -20.73
CA GLU A 266 -2.59 -14.12 -21.90
C GLU A 266 -2.08 -12.81 -22.52
N THR A 267 -2.82 -11.72 -22.38
CA THR A 267 -2.49 -10.39 -22.93
C THR A 267 -1.70 -9.50 -21.98
N GLY A 268 -1.47 -9.93 -20.73
CA GLY A 268 -0.71 -9.15 -19.75
C GLY A 268 -1.34 -9.09 -18.36
N ILE A 269 -1.04 -8.04 -17.65
CA ILE A 269 -1.58 -7.78 -16.31
C ILE A 269 -2.81 -6.88 -16.43
N VAL A 270 -3.92 -7.30 -15.83
CA VAL A 270 -5.17 -6.53 -15.75
C VAL A 270 -5.61 -6.40 -14.29
N GLY A 271 -6.44 -5.42 -14.03
CA GLY A 271 -7.03 -5.18 -12.71
C GLY A 271 -8.44 -5.76 -12.56
N ASP A 272 -9.05 -5.44 -11.43
CA ASP A 272 -10.43 -5.78 -11.13
C ASP A 272 -11.43 -4.87 -11.86
N VAL A 273 -10.95 -3.71 -12.37
CA VAL A 273 -11.77 -2.69 -13.04
C VAL A 273 -11.63 -2.81 -14.55
N ASP A 274 -12.75 -2.79 -15.27
CA ASP A 274 -12.78 -2.57 -16.71
C ASP A 274 -12.47 -1.09 -17.00
N PHE A 275 -11.16 -0.79 -17.11
CA PHE A 275 -10.67 0.57 -17.25
C PHE A 275 -11.31 1.30 -18.43
N ASP A 276 -11.40 0.65 -19.59
CA ASP A 276 -11.88 1.25 -20.81
C ASP A 276 -13.37 1.64 -20.74
N ALA A 277 -14.18 0.81 -20.10
CA ALA A 277 -15.59 1.11 -19.89
C ALA A 277 -15.79 2.15 -18.77
N VAL A 278 -15.07 2.02 -17.64
CA VAL A 278 -15.28 2.83 -16.44
C VAL A 278 -14.76 4.27 -16.61
N GLN A 279 -13.72 4.52 -17.41
CA GLN A 279 -13.19 5.87 -17.62
C GLN A 279 -14.23 6.87 -18.17
N ALA A 280 -15.29 6.38 -18.81
CA ALA A 280 -16.35 7.22 -19.37
C ALA A 280 -17.30 7.80 -18.30
N VAL A 281 -17.37 7.18 -17.13
CA VAL A 281 -18.30 7.54 -16.04
C VAL A 281 -17.60 7.98 -14.76
N ALA A 282 -16.39 7.52 -14.50
CA ALA A 282 -15.63 7.86 -13.31
C ALA A 282 -15.18 9.32 -13.33
N GLY A 283 -15.11 9.96 -12.14
CA GLY A 283 -14.48 11.26 -11.95
C GLY A 283 -12.97 11.18 -11.84
N ALA A 284 -12.49 10.10 -11.22
CA ALA A 284 -11.08 9.76 -11.06
C ALA A 284 -10.88 8.24 -11.11
N LEU A 285 -9.76 7.78 -11.69
CA LEU A 285 -9.51 6.36 -11.92
C LEU A 285 -8.02 6.05 -11.88
N THR A 286 -7.64 4.95 -11.23
CA THR A 286 -6.27 4.43 -11.31
C THR A 286 -6.05 3.65 -12.61
N PRO A 287 -4.91 3.84 -13.29
CA PRO A 287 -4.54 2.98 -14.43
C PRO A 287 -4.06 1.60 -13.93
N MET A 288 -4.20 0.57 -14.75
CA MET A 288 -3.65 -0.75 -14.50
C MET A 288 -2.94 -1.27 -15.77
N PRO A 289 -1.61 -1.43 -15.72
CA PRO A 289 -0.66 -1.14 -14.64
C PRO A 289 -0.42 0.36 -14.44
N GLY A 290 0.16 0.71 -13.28
CA GLY A 290 0.64 2.09 -13.02
C GLY A 290 -0.08 2.85 -11.91
N GLY A 291 -1.20 2.33 -11.39
CA GLY A 291 -1.96 2.91 -10.28
C GLY A 291 -1.42 2.51 -8.90
N THR A 292 -2.12 1.63 -8.20
CA THR A 292 -1.82 1.27 -6.82
C THR A 292 -0.52 0.47 -6.65
N GLY A 293 -0.19 -0.42 -7.58
CA GLY A 293 0.99 -1.29 -7.49
C GLY A 293 2.31 -0.53 -7.27
N PRO A 294 2.66 0.50 -8.05
CA PRO A 294 3.86 1.32 -7.83
C PRO A 294 3.89 1.96 -6.44
N MET A 295 2.74 2.37 -5.91
CA MET A 295 2.64 3.00 -4.60
C MET A 295 2.94 2.05 -3.45
N THR A 296 2.73 0.74 -3.61
CA THR A 296 3.16 -0.26 -2.62
C THR A 296 4.67 -0.15 -2.37
N ILE A 297 5.46 0.07 -3.42
CA ILE A 297 6.91 0.28 -3.29
C ILE A 297 7.21 1.62 -2.60
N GLY A 298 6.57 2.70 -3.02
CA GLY A 298 6.75 4.02 -2.38
C GLY A 298 6.46 3.97 -0.88
N CYS A 299 5.36 3.33 -0.48
CA CYS A 299 4.97 3.19 0.91
C CYS A 299 5.90 2.27 1.71
N LEU A 300 6.44 1.21 1.10
CA LEU A 300 7.47 0.38 1.73
C LEU A 300 8.70 1.20 2.10
N LEU A 301 9.14 2.09 1.21
CA LEU A 301 10.28 2.96 1.49
C LEU A 301 9.93 4.02 2.56
N GLU A 302 8.72 4.59 2.55
CA GLU A 302 8.24 5.47 3.62
C GLU A 302 8.26 4.77 4.98
N ASN A 303 7.73 3.55 5.05
CA ASN A 303 7.73 2.74 6.27
C ASN A 303 9.16 2.41 6.72
N THR A 304 10.10 2.16 5.79
CA THR A 304 11.51 1.90 6.13
C THR A 304 12.20 3.13 6.74
N VAL A 305 11.95 4.32 6.21
CA VAL A 305 12.45 5.58 6.81
C VAL A 305 11.80 5.82 8.18
N ALA A 306 10.49 5.56 8.30
CA ALA A 306 9.80 5.65 9.59
C ALA A 306 10.36 4.65 10.62
N ALA A 307 10.69 3.43 10.20
CA ALA A 307 11.34 2.42 11.03
C ALA A 307 12.72 2.89 11.51
N ALA A 308 13.55 3.45 10.62
CA ALA A 308 14.86 3.99 10.98
C ALA A 308 14.75 5.09 12.04
N ARG A 309 13.72 5.96 11.95
CA ARG A 309 13.43 6.96 12.99
C ARG A 309 12.98 6.34 14.31
N MET A 310 12.10 5.34 14.27
CA MET A 310 11.64 4.64 15.49
C MET A 310 12.80 3.96 16.21
N LEU A 311 13.82 3.50 15.46
CA LEU A 311 15.01 2.83 15.97
C LEU A 311 16.15 3.80 16.29
N GLY A 312 15.99 5.12 16.07
CA GLY A 312 16.98 6.15 16.38
C GLY A 312 18.15 6.23 15.42
N ALA A 313 18.01 5.71 14.21
CA ALA A 313 19.03 5.75 13.17
C ALA A 313 18.89 6.97 12.24
N LEU A 314 17.73 7.64 12.27
CA LEU A 314 17.44 8.83 11.46
C LEU A 314 16.76 9.92 12.29
#